data_3603eb382bcfef59545086c694f8c631
#
_entry.id   3603eb382bcfef59545086c694f8c631
#
_cell.length_a   1.000
_cell.length_b   1.000
_cell.length_c   1.000
_cell.angle_alpha   90.00
_cell.angle_beta   90.00
_cell.angle_gamma   90.00
#
_symmetry.space_group_name_H-M   'P 1'
#
loop_
_entity.id
_entity.type
_entity.pdbx_description
1 polymer ?
#
loop_
_entity_poly.entity_id
_entity_poly.type
_entity_poly.pdbx_seq_one_letter_code
_entity_poly.pdbx_strand_id
1 'polypeptide(L)'
;MKIESGMRPLLVATTSQHKLEEYRALLAGLPFELRSLCDAGMDEDVEETGATFEANARLKAERYRDLSGLLTLADDSGLEVDALHGEPGVHSKRWAGDVSDDERNARLLVLLANVPDSGRKARYRCVIALAEPGRETTFAEGSCEGLIVRQPAGTNGFGYDPLFFVPELNQTFAQAPPDVKNRLSHRARAAAAARPLLNTTVPPPIPTVPSPAAAGEGEGEGARR
;
A
#
# COMPACT_ATOMS: atom_id res chain seq x y z
N MET A 1 10.71 -22.30 12.22
CA MET A 1 9.36 -21.68 12.10
C MET A 1 8.62 -22.40 10.97
N LYS A 2 7.52 -23.10 11.27
CA LYS A 2 6.78 -23.89 10.26
C LYS A 2 6.15 -22.94 9.26
N ILE A 3 6.44 -23.11 7.98
CA ILE A 3 5.71 -22.50 6.87
C ILE A 3 4.37 -23.24 6.82
N GLU A 4 3.36 -22.65 7.45
CA GLU A 4 1.98 -23.09 7.27
C GLU A 4 1.44 -22.42 6.01
N SER A 5 0.87 -23.26 5.14
CA SER A 5 0.20 -22.92 3.88
C SER A 5 1.08 -22.30 2.80
N GLY A 6 1.03 -22.83 1.57
CA GLY A 6 1.81 -22.43 0.40
C GLY A 6 1.56 -20.98 -0.11
N MET A 7 1.32 -20.04 0.80
CA MET A 7 1.23 -18.61 0.47
C MET A 7 2.62 -17.98 0.49
N ARG A 8 2.89 -17.17 -0.52
CA ARG A 8 4.14 -16.43 -0.65
C ARG A 8 4.15 -15.23 0.29
N PRO A 9 5.24 -14.94 1.02
CA PRO A 9 5.34 -13.73 1.82
C PRO A 9 5.38 -12.49 0.93
N LEU A 10 4.61 -11.46 1.32
CA LEU A 10 4.62 -10.12 0.76
C LEU A 10 4.89 -9.13 1.90
N LEU A 11 6.05 -8.48 1.85
CA LEU A 11 6.41 -7.45 2.82
C LEU A 11 5.67 -6.15 2.47
N VAL A 12 4.88 -5.62 3.40
CA VAL A 12 4.27 -4.29 3.32
C VAL A 12 5.16 -3.30 4.04
N ALA A 13 5.97 -2.58 3.27
CA ALA A 13 7.03 -1.68 3.75
C ALA A 13 6.45 -0.32 4.15
N THR A 14 5.81 -0.27 5.31
CA THR A 14 5.29 0.94 5.91
C THR A 14 5.46 0.94 7.42
N THR A 15 5.85 2.10 7.97
CA THR A 15 5.87 2.35 9.42
C THR A 15 4.51 2.81 9.95
N SER A 16 3.57 3.15 9.05
CA SER A 16 2.22 3.59 9.41
C SER A 16 1.29 2.42 9.67
N GLN A 17 0.85 2.27 10.92
CA GLN A 17 -0.10 1.23 11.31
C GLN A 17 -1.43 1.35 10.53
N HIS A 18 -1.92 2.58 10.31
CA HIS A 18 -3.14 2.81 9.53
C HIS A 18 -3.01 2.32 8.08
N LYS A 19 -1.88 2.59 7.42
CA LYS A 19 -1.64 2.09 6.06
C LYS A 19 -1.58 0.56 6.04
N LEU A 20 -0.93 -0.05 7.02
CA LEU A 20 -0.84 -1.50 7.13
C LEU A 20 -2.22 -2.15 7.26
N GLU A 21 -3.10 -1.58 8.09
CA GLU A 21 -4.48 -2.05 8.25
C GLU A 21 -5.29 -1.93 6.96
N GLU A 22 -5.17 -0.79 6.26
CA GLU A 22 -5.78 -0.62 4.94
C GLU A 22 -5.29 -1.67 3.94
N TYR A 23 -3.96 -1.93 3.85
CA TYR A 23 -3.43 -2.96 2.94
C TYR A 23 -3.87 -4.37 3.30
N ARG A 24 -4.00 -4.71 4.58
CA ARG A 24 -4.56 -6.01 4.99
C ARG A 24 -5.98 -6.22 4.45
N ALA A 25 -6.80 -5.19 4.47
CA ALA A 25 -8.15 -5.24 3.90
C ALA A 25 -8.14 -5.24 2.37
N LEU A 26 -7.34 -4.37 1.74
CA LEU A 26 -7.30 -4.17 0.29
C LEU A 26 -6.69 -5.35 -0.48
N LEU A 27 -5.75 -6.07 0.12
CA LEU A 27 -5.06 -7.20 -0.48
C LEU A 27 -5.64 -8.55 -0.03
N ALA A 28 -6.70 -8.54 0.78
CA ALA A 28 -7.38 -9.76 1.20
C ALA A 28 -7.80 -10.62 -0.01
N GLY A 29 -7.66 -11.94 0.15
CA GLY A 29 -8.00 -12.92 -0.89
C GLY A 29 -6.92 -13.12 -1.96
N LEU A 30 -5.81 -12.38 -1.93
CA LEU A 30 -4.63 -12.70 -2.73
C LEU A 30 -3.82 -13.83 -2.06
N PRO A 31 -3.09 -14.65 -2.84
CA PRO A 31 -2.33 -15.79 -2.32
C PRO A 31 -1.00 -15.37 -1.67
N PHE A 32 -1.05 -14.34 -0.82
CA PHE A 32 0.10 -13.81 -0.10
C PHE A 32 -0.11 -13.79 1.41
N GLU A 33 0.95 -14.15 2.14
CA GLU A 33 1.07 -13.89 3.57
C GLU A 33 1.64 -12.48 3.76
N LEU A 34 0.80 -11.53 4.20
CA LEU A 34 1.25 -10.15 4.42
C LEU A 34 2.10 -10.08 5.68
N ARG A 35 3.29 -9.51 5.55
CA ARG A 35 4.22 -9.24 6.65
C ARG A 35 4.46 -7.75 6.78
N SER A 36 4.43 -7.25 8.00
CA SER A 36 4.85 -5.89 8.33
C SER A 36 6.38 -5.81 8.45
N LEU A 37 6.91 -4.59 8.54
CA LEU A 37 8.32 -4.37 8.89
C LEU A 37 8.67 -4.98 10.25
N CYS A 38 7.78 -4.86 11.24
CA CYS A 38 7.94 -5.47 12.56
C CYS A 38 8.00 -7.01 12.49
N ASP A 39 7.10 -7.65 11.71
CA ASP A 39 7.11 -9.11 11.51
C ASP A 39 8.40 -9.59 10.85
N ALA A 40 9.05 -8.74 10.06
CA ALA A 40 10.32 -8.99 9.40
C ALA A 40 11.55 -8.60 10.26
N GLY A 41 11.34 -8.08 11.48
CA GLY A 41 12.40 -7.62 12.37
C GLY A 41 13.14 -6.38 11.87
N MET A 42 12.47 -5.52 11.13
CA MET A 42 13.02 -4.30 10.53
C MET A 42 12.48 -3.06 11.24
N ASP A 43 13.40 -2.27 11.78
CA ASP A 43 13.15 -1.00 12.48
C ASP A 43 13.80 0.21 11.79
N GLU A 44 14.60 -0.02 10.75
CA GLU A 44 15.22 1.04 9.95
C GLU A 44 14.15 1.83 9.20
N ASP A 45 14.18 3.16 9.29
CA ASP A 45 13.33 4.04 8.46
C ASP A 45 14.11 4.48 7.22
N VAL A 46 13.45 4.44 6.08
CA VAL A 46 14.03 4.84 4.79
C VAL A 46 13.70 6.29 4.53
N GLU A 47 14.74 7.13 4.43
CA GLU A 47 14.57 8.54 4.13
C GLU A 47 13.95 8.76 2.74
N GLU A 48 12.84 9.50 2.70
CA GLU A 48 12.12 9.85 1.47
C GLU A 48 12.72 11.12 0.84
N THR A 49 13.76 10.95 0.04
CA THR A 49 14.49 12.06 -0.63
C THR A 49 14.01 12.33 -2.05
N GLY A 50 13.08 11.55 -2.56
CA GLY A 50 12.55 11.67 -3.91
C GLY A 50 11.65 12.89 -4.09
N ALA A 51 11.68 13.47 -5.28
CA ALA A 51 10.84 14.61 -5.65
C ALA A 51 9.43 14.19 -6.12
N THR A 52 9.15 12.90 -6.25
CA THR A 52 7.86 12.36 -6.70
C THR A 52 7.42 11.21 -5.81
N PHE A 53 6.11 10.94 -5.76
CA PHE A 53 5.57 9.76 -5.07
C PHE A 53 6.18 8.46 -5.60
N GLU A 54 6.37 8.34 -6.91
CA GLU A 54 7.01 7.17 -7.52
C GLU A 54 8.44 6.98 -7.00
N ALA A 55 9.25 8.05 -6.98
CA ALA A 55 10.63 7.98 -6.52
C ALA A 55 10.71 7.54 -5.05
N ASN A 56 9.86 8.08 -4.18
CA ASN A 56 9.84 7.69 -2.77
C ASN A 56 9.31 6.27 -2.55
N ALA A 57 8.27 5.86 -3.27
CA ALA A 57 7.77 4.49 -3.22
C ALA A 57 8.84 3.49 -3.68
N ARG A 58 9.57 3.81 -4.78
CA ARG A 58 10.70 3.03 -5.30
C ARG A 58 11.80 2.87 -4.26
N LEU A 59 12.28 3.99 -3.70
CA LEU A 59 13.34 3.99 -2.68
C LEU A 59 13.00 3.03 -1.52
N LYS A 60 11.80 3.13 -0.98
CA LYS A 60 11.34 2.26 0.10
C LYS A 60 11.24 0.79 -0.33
N ALA A 61 10.57 0.53 -1.46
CA ALA A 61 10.36 -0.84 -1.92
C ALA A 61 11.67 -1.56 -2.19
N GLU A 62 12.60 -0.92 -2.91
CA GLU A 62 13.89 -1.50 -3.26
C GLU A 62 14.78 -1.70 -2.04
N ARG A 63 14.85 -0.70 -1.13
CA ARG A 63 15.64 -0.82 0.10
C ARG A 63 15.18 -1.99 0.96
N TYR A 64 13.87 -2.10 1.23
CA TYR A 64 13.36 -3.18 2.07
C TYR A 64 13.36 -4.54 1.36
N ARG A 65 13.22 -4.59 0.02
CA ARG A 65 13.48 -5.80 -0.76
C ARG A 65 14.91 -6.29 -0.56
N ASP A 66 15.90 -5.40 -0.66
CA ASP A 66 17.31 -5.76 -0.55
C ASP A 66 17.68 -6.23 0.85
N LEU A 67 17.06 -5.66 1.89
CA LEU A 67 17.25 -6.07 3.27
C LEU A 67 16.57 -7.41 3.60
N SER A 68 15.35 -7.63 3.07
CA SER A 68 14.53 -8.81 3.42
C SER A 68 14.71 -10.00 2.50
N GLY A 69 15.10 -9.76 1.25
CA GLY A 69 15.04 -10.76 0.19
C GLY A 69 13.60 -11.14 -0.22
N LEU A 70 12.59 -10.39 0.21
CA LEU A 70 11.17 -10.67 -0.07
C LEU A 70 10.62 -9.80 -1.20
N LEU A 71 9.55 -10.28 -1.85
CA LEU A 71 8.68 -9.40 -2.62
C LEU A 71 8.15 -8.32 -1.69
N THR A 72 8.37 -7.06 -2.04
CA THR A 72 8.09 -5.92 -1.19
C THR A 72 7.15 -4.95 -1.89
N LEU A 73 6.09 -4.55 -1.18
CA LEU A 73 5.18 -3.47 -1.52
C LEU A 73 5.50 -2.27 -0.64
N ALA A 74 5.79 -1.14 -1.24
CA ALA A 74 5.82 0.15 -0.54
C ALA A 74 4.94 1.16 -1.25
N ASP A 75 4.35 2.11 -0.51
CA ASP A 75 3.63 3.22 -1.11
C ASP A 75 4.20 4.56 -0.66
N ASP A 76 4.08 5.53 -1.56
CA ASP A 76 4.10 6.93 -1.17
C ASP A 76 2.79 7.58 -1.60
N SER A 77 2.26 8.45 -0.73
CA SER A 77 0.94 9.01 -0.91
C SER A 77 0.80 10.35 -0.22
N GLY A 78 -0.02 11.22 -0.80
CA GLY A 78 -0.22 12.55 -0.23
C GLY A 78 -1.43 13.25 -0.82
N LEU A 79 -1.69 14.42 -0.24
CA LEU A 79 -2.72 15.35 -0.64
C LEU A 79 -2.12 16.42 -1.56
N GLU A 80 -2.73 16.63 -2.70
CA GLU A 80 -2.45 17.75 -3.59
C GLU A 80 -3.63 18.72 -3.58
N VAL A 81 -3.38 20.01 -3.36
CA VAL A 81 -4.41 21.07 -3.33
C VAL A 81 -4.16 22.05 -4.45
N ASP A 82 -5.13 22.24 -5.35
CA ASP A 82 -4.96 23.06 -6.55
C ASP A 82 -4.60 24.52 -6.23
N ALA A 83 -5.27 25.11 -5.23
CA ALA A 83 -5.01 26.48 -4.79
C ALA A 83 -3.61 26.68 -4.16
N LEU A 84 -2.92 25.59 -3.83
CA LEU A 84 -1.57 25.60 -3.29
C LEU A 84 -0.56 24.99 -4.30
N HIS A 85 -0.91 25.01 -5.58
CA HIS A 85 -0.06 24.50 -6.68
C HIS A 85 0.42 23.06 -6.48
N GLY A 86 -0.44 22.21 -5.89
CA GLY A 86 -0.16 20.81 -5.61
C GLY A 86 0.47 20.53 -4.24
N GLU A 87 0.79 21.56 -3.46
CA GLU A 87 1.21 21.32 -2.06
C GLU A 87 0.04 20.81 -1.22
N PRO A 88 0.32 20.01 -0.17
CA PRO A 88 1.61 19.53 0.32
C PRO A 88 2.30 18.44 -0.52
N GLY A 89 1.61 17.73 -1.40
CA GLY A 89 2.20 16.75 -2.32
C GLY A 89 3.00 15.66 -1.59
N VAL A 90 4.21 15.37 -2.07
CA VAL A 90 5.13 14.37 -1.47
C VAL A 90 5.54 14.68 -0.03
N HIS A 91 5.33 15.92 0.41
CA HIS A 91 5.65 16.35 1.76
C HIS A 91 4.48 16.20 2.73
N SER A 92 3.36 15.60 2.32
CA SER A 92 2.11 15.57 3.08
C SER A 92 2.25 15.23 4.56
N LYS A 93 3.07 14.23 4.91
CA LYS A 93 3.31 13.83 6.30
C LYS A 93 4.13 14.85 7.10
N ARG A 94 5.10 15.52 6.46
CA ARG A 94 6.08 16.43 7.11
C ARG A 94 5.93 17.90 6.74
N TRP A 95 4.91 18.25 5.97
CA TRP A 95 4.71 19.59 5.39
C TRP A 95 4.66 20.74 6.42
N ALA A 96 4.09 20.48 7.60
CA ALA A 96 4.06 21.46 8.69
C ALA A 96 5.17 21.26 9.74
N GLY A 97 6.13 20.35 9.47
CA GLY A 97 7.13 19.91 10.45
C GLY A 97 6.65 18.69 11.25
N ASP A 98 7.29 18.45 12.38
CA ASP A 98 6.91 17.37 13.30
C ASP A 98 5.77 17.83 14.23
N VAL A 99 4.57 17.81 13.69
CA VAL A 99 3.34 18.27 14.36
C VAL A 99 2.25 17.21 14.22
N SER A 100 1.21 17.32 15.07
CA SER A 100 0.03 16.46 14.99
C SER A 100 -0.74 16.65 13.69
N ASP A 101 -1.60 15.67 13.34
CA ASP A 101 -2.50 15.80 12.20
C ASP A 101 -3.48 16.98 12.36
N ASP A 102 -3.94 17.25 13.58
CA ASP A 102 -4.82 18.39 13.86
C ASP A 102 -4.14 19.74 13.61
N GLU A 103 -2.90 19.89 14.04
CA GLU A 103 -2.12 21.13 13.78
C GLU A 103 -1.82 21.29 12.29
N ARG A 104 -1.51 20.20 11.59
CA ARG A 104 -1.31 20.18 10.15
C ARG A 104 -2.59 20.56 9.39
N ASN A 105 -3.72 20.02 9.81
CA ASN A 105 -5.04 20.36 9.28
C ASN A 105 -5.40 21.84 9.53
N ALA A 106 -5.16 22.35 10.74
CA ALA A 106 -5.38 23.76 11.07
C ALA A 106 -4.53 24.68 10.17
N ARG A 107 -3.26 24.36 9.94
CA ARG A 107 -2.38 25.10 9.05
C ARG A 107 -2.90 25.12 7.61
N LEU A 108 -3.36 24.00 7.08
CA LEU A 108 -3.96 23.92 5.75
C LEU A 108 -5.18 24.82 5.64
N LEU A 109 -6.06 24.84 6.65
CA LEU A 109 -7.24 25.69 6.67
C LEU A 109 -6.89 27.20 6.69
N VAL A 110 -5.85 27.58 7.41
CA VAL A 110 -5.35 28.97 7.44
C VAL A 110 -4.91 29.42 6.05
N LEU A 111 -4.15 28.61 5.33
CA LEU A 111 -3.69 28.92 3.97
C LEU A 111 -4.85 29.03 2.98
N LEU A 112 -5.90 28.25 3.20
CA LEU A 112 -7.09 28.26 2.34
C LEU A 112 -8.20 29.22 2.82
N ALA A 113 -7.95 30.07 3.84
CA ALA A 113 -8.98 30.91 4.45
C ALA A 113 -9.71 31.81 3.43
N ASN A 114 -8.96 32.40 2.52
CA ASN A 114 -9.47 33.33 1.49
C ASN A 114 -9.80 32.63 0.14
N VAL A 115 -9.62 31.30 0.05
CA VAL A 115 -9.94 30.54 -1.16
C VAL A 115 -11.45 30.25 -1.17
N PRO A 116 -12.18 30.64 -2.24
CA PRO A 116 -13.61 30.34 -2.36
C PRO A 116 -13.83 28.83 -2.49
N ASP A 117 -15.04 28.35 -2.18
CA ASP A 117 -15.34 26.90 -2.18
C ASP A 117 -15.08 26.25 -3.54
N SER A 118 -15.35 26.95 -4.63
CA SER A 118 -15.07 26.46 -6.00
C SER A 118 -13.58 26.27 -6.30
N GLY A 119 -12.70 26.95 -5.56
CA GLY A 119 -11.24 26.87 -5.68
C GLY A 119 -10.58 25.87 -4.74
N ARG A 120 -11.33 25.21 -3.88
CA ARG A 120 -10.79 24.29 -2.85
C ARG A 120 -10.63 22.85 -3.33
N LYS A 121 -10.47 22.68 -4.65
CA LYS A 121 -10.24 21.37 -5.25
C LYS A 121 -8.93 20.76 -4.75
N ALA A 122 -8.99 19.46 -4.50
CA ALA A 122 -7.85 18.70 -4.03
C ALA A 122 -7.97 17.25 -4.51
N ARG A 123 -6.85 16.52 -4.50
CA ARG A 123 -6.84 15.08 -4.71
C ARG A 123 -5.88 14.41 -3.77
N TYR A 124 -6.24 13.22 -3.32
CA TYR A 124 -5.28 12.29 -2.79
C TYR A 124 -4.65 11.48 -3.92
N ARG A 125 -3.34 11.27 -3.85
CA ARG A 125 -2.62 10.35 -4.74
C ARG A 125 -1.90 9.28 -3.93
N CYS A 126 -1.77 8.11 -4.54
CA CYS A 126 -0.97 7.00 -4.01
C CYS A 126 -0.25 6.33 -5.17
N VAL A 127 1.05 6.14 -5.02
CA VAL A 127 1.87 5.30 -5.89
C VAL A 127 2.37 4.12 -5.08
N ILE A 128 2.07 2.93 -5.54
CA ILE A 128 2.60 1.66 -5.01
C ILE A 128 3.78 1.25 -5.89
N ALA A 129 4.89 0.92 -5.29
CA ALA A 129 6.01 0.23 -5.91
C ALA A 129 6.05 -1.23 -5.44
N LEU A 130 6.20 -2.14 -6.39
CA LEU A 130 6.40 -3.58 -6.15
C LEU A 130 7.82 -3.94 -6.57
N ALA A 131 8.67 -4.27 -5.61
CA ALA A 131 10.04 -4.68 -5.82
C ALA A 131 10.22 -6.16 -5.50
N GLU A 132 10.62 -6.94 -6.50
CA GLU A 132 10.91 -8.37 -6.37
C GLU A 132 12.41 -8.61 -6.59
N PRO A 133 13.08 -9.49 -5.80
CA PRO A 133 14.48 -9.82 -6.05
C PRO A 133 14.71 -10.32 -7.48
N GLY A 134 15.69 -9.72 -8.16
CA GLY A 134 16.05 -10.09 -9.53
C GLY A 134 15.12 -9.60 -10.63
N ARG A 135 14.15 -8.73 -10.31
CA ARG A 135 13.24 -8.12 -11.29
C ARG A 135 13.25 -6.60 -11.19
N GLU A 136 12.83 -5.95 -12.26
CA GLU A 136 12.57 -4.51 -12.25
C GLU A 136 11.38 -4.17 -11.35
N THR A 137 11.47 -3.02 -10.68
CA THR A 137 10.39 -2.50 -9.84
C THR A 137 9.24 -2.02 -10.73
N THR A 138 8.02 -2.48 -10.42
CA THR A 138 6.80 -2.09 -11.13
C THR A 138 5.94 -1.17 -10.28
N PHE A 139 5.05 -0.39 -10.90
CA PHE A 139 4.27 0.63 -10.23
C PHE A 139 2.78 0.49 -10.52
N ALA A 140 1.99 0.90 -9.54
CA ALA A 140 0.55 1.06 -9.67
C ALA A 140 0.12 2.35 -8.99
N GLU A 141 -0.78 3.10 -9.62
CA GLU A 141 -1.22 4.40 -9.13
C GLU A 141 -2.73 4.42 -8.87
N GLY A 142 -3.12 5.28 -7.96
CA GLY A 142 -4.51 5.60 -7.71
C GLY A 142 -4.68 7.02 -7.19
N SER A 143 -5.76 7.68 -7.62
CA SER A 143 -6.12 9.00 -7.15
C SER A 143 -7.58 9.05 -6.73
N CYS A 144 -7.90 9.96 -5.84
CA CYS A 144 -9.27 10.26 -5.42
C CYS A 144 -9.45 11.78 -5.44
N GLU A 145 -10.35 12.25 -6.30
CA GLU A 145 -10.67 13.68 -6.40
C GLU A 145 -11.63 14.08 -5.28
N GLY A 146 -11.47 15.31 -4.78
CA GLY A 146 -12.28 15.84 -3.70
C GLY A 146 -12.12 17.35 -3.50
N LEU A 147 -12.57 17.82 -2.34
CA LEU A 147 -12.54 19.21 -1.95
C LEU A 147 -12.07 19.33 -0.50
N ILE A 148 -11.38 20.42 -0.16
CA ILE A 148 -11.05 20.72 1.23
C ILE A 148 -12.21 21.53 1.84
N VAL A 149 -12.85 20.96 2.87
CA VAL A 149 -13.90 21.64 3.63
C VAL A 149 -13.35 22.77 4.49
N ARG A 150 -14.23 23.66 4.99
CA ARG A 150 -13.83 24.80 5.84
C ARG A 150 -13.62 24.44 7.30
N GLN A 151 -14.16 23.31 7.74
CA GLN A 151 -14.07 22.83 9.12
C GLN A 151 -13.90 21.30 9.10
N PRO A 152 -13.10 20.74 10.01
CA PRO A 152 -12.97 19.28 10.11
C PRO A 152 -14.31 18.62 10.43
N ALA A 153 -14.56 17.45 9.83
CA ALA A 153 -15.74 16.66 10.08
C ALA A 153 -15.40 15.16 10.13
N GLY A 154 -15.90 14.46 11.14
CA GLY A 154 -15.63 13.04 11.39
C GLY A 154 -14.35 12.79 12.18
N THR A 155 -14.16 11.54 12.58
CA THR A 155 -13.06 11.11 13.46
C THR A 155 -12.39 9.82 12.99
N ASN A 156 -12.83 9.24 11.87
CA ASN A 156 -12.20 8.06 11.28
C ASN A 156 -10.98 8.44 10.46
N GLY A 157 -10.14 7.45 10.14
CA GLY A 157 -8.99 7.62 9.28
C GLY A 157 -7.83 8.33 9.95
N PHE A 158 -7.03 9.09 9.16
CA PHE A 158 -5.82 9.77 9.61
C PHE A 158 -5.44 10.91 8.64
N GLY A 159 -4.46 11.72 9.03
CA GLY A 159 -3.94 12.80 8.19
C GLY A 159 -4.98 13.87 7.89
N TYR A 160 -5.23 14.12 6.61
CA TYR A 160 -6.17 15.14 6.16
C TYR A 160 -7.60 14.61 5.95
N ASP A 161 -7.91 13.38 6.32
CA ASP A 161 -9.24 12.76 6.14
C ASP A 161 -10.39 13.60 6.70
N PRO A 162 -10.26 14.31 7.86
CA PRO A 162 -11.32 15.19 8.37
C PRO A 162 -11.62 16.39 7.49
N LEU A 163 -10.68 16.79 6.63
CA LEU A 163 -10.82 17.92 5.73
C LEU A 163 -11.16 17.54 4.29
N PHE A 164 -10.93 16.28 3.92
CA PHE A 164 -11.06 15.82 2.54
C PHE A 164 -12.49 15.33 2.27
N PHE A 165 -13.29 16.19 1.64
CA PHE A 165 -14.67 15.89 1.23
C PHE A 165 -14.68 15.15 -0.11
N VAL A 166 -15.40 14.03 -0.16
CA VAL A 166 -15.57 13.20 -1.35
C VAL A 166 -16.99 13.39 -1.90
N PRO A 167 -17.14 14.03 -3.07
CA PRO A 167 -18.45 14.32 -3.64
C PRO A 167 -19.33 13.08 -3.83
N GLU A 168 -18.74 11.94 -4.25
CA GLU A 168 -19.44 10.67 -4.43
C GLU A 168 -20.09 10.16 -3.13
N LEU A 169 -19.50 10.50 -1.97
CA LEU A 169 -19.99 10.10 -0.65
C LEU A 169 -20.86 11.19 0.02
N ASN A 170 -20.80 12.42 -0.48
CA ASN A 170 -21.36 13.61 0.18
C ASN A 170 -20.91 13.78 1.63
N GLN A 171 -19.67 13.39 1.95
CA GLN A 171 -19.06 13.46 3.29
C GLN A 171 -17.54 13.44 3.21
N THR A 172 -16.87 13.75 4.32
CA THR A 172 -15.41 13.61 4.39
C THR A 172 -15.00 12.14 4.55
N PHE A 173 -13.74 11.81 4.25
CA PHE A 173 -13.23 10.48 4.54
C PHE A 173 -13.27 10.13 6.03
N ALA A 174 -13.13 11.11 6.93
CA ALA A 174 -13.22 10.84 8.35
C ALA A 174 -14.67 10.64 8.86
N GLN A 175 -15.68 10.99 8.08
CA GLN A 175 -17.07 10.63 8.37
C GLN A 175 -17.44 9.25 7.82
N ALA A 176 -16.71 8.78 6.80
CA ALA A 176 -16.98 7.49 6.18
C ALA A 176 -16.47 6.33 7.06
N PRO A 177 -17.19 5.20 7.10
CA PRO A 177 -16.68 3.96 7.68
C PRO A 177 -15.45 3.45 6.91
N PRO A 178 -14.51 2.73 7.56
CA PRO A 178 -13.30 2.25 6.91
C PRO A 178 -13.53 1.41 5.65
N ASP A 179 -14.56 0.56 5.65
CA ASP A 179 -14.93 -0.27 4.50
C ASP A 179 -15.39 0.56 3.29
N VAL A 180 -16.05 1.72 3.53
CA VAL A 180 -16.45 2.67 2.48
C VAL A 180 -15.22 3.37 1.90
N LYS A 181 -14.32 3.87 2.77
CA LYS A 181 -13.06 4.47 2.36
C LYS A 181 -12.21 3.49 1.55
N ASN A 182 -12.14 2.22 1.98
CA ASN A 182 -11.38 1.15 1.30
C ASN A 182 -11.95 0.74 -0.07
N ARG A 183 -13.11 1.26 -0.49
CA ARG A 183 -13.63 1.09 -1.86
C ARG A 183 -13.29 2.23 -2.80
N LEU A 184 -13.08 3.44 -2.29
CA LEU A 184 -13.04 4.66 -3.11
C LEU A 184 -11.72 5.45 -2.99
N SER A 185 -10.93 5.20 -1.95
CA SER A 185 -9.72 5.98 -1.69
C SER A 185 -8.65 5.79 -2.78
N HIS A 186 -7.75 6.75 -2.84
CA HIS A 186 -6.53 6.70 -3.66
C HIS A 186 -5.75 5.39 -3.46
N ARG A 187 -5.57 4.95 -2.20
CA ARG A 187 -4.88 3.69 -1.87
C ARG A 187 -5.67 2.48 -2.34
N ALA A 188 -6.99 2.49 -2.22
CA ALA A 188 -7.83 1.41 -2.74
C ALA A 188 -7.70 1.27 -4.26
N ARG A 189 -7.71 2.38 -4.98
CA ARG A 189 -7.53 2.41 -6.44
C ARG A 189 -6.13 1.94 -6.85
N ALA A 190 -5.08 2.41 -6.16
CA ALA A 190 -3.71 1.95 -6.38
C ALA A 190 -3.55 0.45 -6.08
N ALA A 191 -4.13 -0.05 -4.98
CA ALA A 191 -4.11 -1.47 -4.65
C ALA A 191 -4.86 -2.31 -5.70
N ALA A 192 -6.01 -1.84 -6.19
CA ALA A 192 -6.74 -2.50 -7.28
C ALA A 192 -5.89 -2.59 -8.56
N ALA A 193 -5.18 -1.52 -8.91
CA ALA A 193 -4.24 -1.49 -10.05
C ALA A 193 -3.00 -2.38 -9.82
N ALA A 194 -2.56 -2.58 -8.57
CA ALA A 194 -1.44 -3.44 -8.23
C ALA A 194 -1.80 -4.95 -8.27
N ARG A 195 -3.07 -5.33 -8.08
CA ARG A 195 -3.49 -6.74 -8.05
C ARG A 195 -3.07 -7.57 -9.28
N PRO A 196 -3.24 -7.10 -10.53
CA PRO A 196 -2.74 -7.84 -11.70
C PRO A 196 -1.22 -8.02 -11.68
N LEU A 197 -0.46 -7.01 -11.24
CA LEU A 197 0.99 -7.08 -11.13
C LEU A 197 1.41 -8.12 -10.10
N LEU A 198 0.75 -8.15 -8.94
CA LEU A 198 0.99 -9.15 -7.90
C LEU A 198 0.70 -10.58 -8.39
N ASN A 199 -0.34 -10.78 -9.19
CA ASN A 199 -0.66 -12.09 -9.75
C ASN A 199 0.42 -12.61 -10.71
N THR A 200 1.11 -11.73 -11.43
CA THR A 200 2.21 -12.13 -12.33
C THR A 200 3.50 -12.49 -11.58
N THR A 201 3.63 -12.08 -10.31
CA THR A 201 4.79 -12.41 -9.47
C THR A 201 4.66 -13.78 -8.80
N VAL A 202 3.46 -14.38 -8.79
CA VAL A 202 3.26 -15.75 -8.29
C VAL A 202 3.86 -16.72 -9.30
N PRO A 203 4.89 -17.51 -8.96
CA PRO A 203 5.36 -18.57 -9.85
C PRO A 203 4.21 -19.55 -10.13
N PRO A 204 4.11 -20.12 -11.35
CA PRO A 204 3.14 -21.15 -11.62
C PRO A 204 3.33 -22.30 -10.61
N PRO A 205 2.25 -23.00 -10.20
CA PRO A 205 2.37 -24.11 -9.29
C PRO A 205 3.39 -25.09 -9.84
N ILE A 206 4.35 -25.50 -9.00
CA ILE A 206 5.37 -26.50 -9.37
C ILE A 206 4.60 -27.74 -9.82
N PRO A 207 4.83 -28.24 -11.07
CA PRO A 207 4.17 -29.47 -11.50
C PRO A 207 4.50 -30.55 -10.46
N THR A 208 3.48 -31.13 -9.87
CA THR A 208 3.65 -32.30 -8.99
C THR A 208 4.24 -33.40 -9.84
N VAL A 209 5.52 -33.70 -9.64
CA VAL A 209 6.14 -34.88 -10.24
C VAL A 209 5.36 -36.09 -9.68
N PRO A 210 4.72 -36.90 -10.52
CA PRO A 210 4.06 -38.11 -10.02
C PRO A 210 5.10 -38.92 -9.27
N SER A 211 4.79 -39.32 -8.05
CA SER A 211 5.62 -40.21 -7.24
C SER A 211 5.93 -41.47 -8.07
N PRO A 212 7.19 -41.88 -8.18
CA PRO A 212 7.50 -43.11 -8.88
C PRO A 212 6.71 -44.21 -8.19
N ALA A 213 5.74 -44.77 -8.93
CA ALA A 213 5.01 -45.97 -8.50
C ALA A 213 6.03 -47.04 -8.12
N ALA A 214 5.86 -47.60 -6.95
CA ALA A 214 6.67 -48.71 -6.45
C ALA A 214 6.86 -49.75 -7.56
N ALA A 215 8.09 -49.85 -8.02
CA ALA A 215 8.47 -50.96 -8.91
C ALA A 215 8.21 -52.24 -8.14
N GLY A 216 7.28 -53.03 -8.64
CA GLY A 216 6.86 -54.28 -8.04
C GLY A 216 8.03 -55.23 -7.84
N GLU A 217 8.07 -55.80 -6.67
CA GLU A 217 8.87 -56.98 -6.34
C GLU A 217 8.45 -58.11 -7.28
N GLY A 218 9.28 -58.41 -8.26
CA GLY A 218 9.16 -59.60 -9.08
C GLY A 218 9.73 -60.78 -8.30
N GLU A 219 8.86 -61.65 -7.84
CA GLU A 219 9.21 -62.95 -7.30
C GLU A 219 10.00 -63.73 -8.32
N GLY A 220 11.23 -64.08 -8.03
CA GLY A 220 12.05 -65.06 -8.73
C GLY A 220 11.89 -66.40 -8.08
N GLU A 221 10.98 -67.18 -8.64
CA GLU A 221 10.77 -68.58 -8.25
C GLU A 221 11.95 -69.46 -8.73
N GLY A 222 12.50 -70.16 -7.79
CA GLY A 222 13.61 -71.11 -8.04
C GLY A 222 13.22 -72.36 -8.86
N ALA A 223 14.09 -72.79 -9.72
CA ALA A 223 14.05 -74.15 -10.24
C ALA A 223 15.37 -74.87 -9.95
N ARG A 224 15.25 -75.91 -9.22
CA ARG A 224 16.30 -76.97 -9.00
C ARG A 224 16.61 -77.72 -10.30
N ARG A 225 17.87 -77.93 -10.57
CA ARG A 225 18.52 -79.27 -10.66
C ARG A 225 20.02 -79.08 -10.90
#